data_045998ad412896afa4fc7babbd9752ba
#
_entry.id   045998ad412896afa4fc7babbd9752ba
#
_cell.length_a   1.000
_cell.length_b   1.000
_cell.length_c   1.000
_cell.angle_alpha   90.00
_cell.angle_beta   90.00
_cell.angle_gamma   90.00
#
_symmetry.space_group_name_H-M   'P 1'
#
loop_
_entity.id
_entity.type
_entity.pdbx_description
1 polymer ?
#
loop_
_entity_poly.entity_id
_entity_poly.type
_entity_poly.pdbx_seq_one_letter_code
_entity_poly.pdbx_strand_id
1 'polypeptide(L)'
;MTTTITTIKSTPLSTNLMKPAVFVTALVVAMTLTGCDKFKKSDNVHKPAALVKLASSQNVISPLFSQGSNTKVSQRFGNLRNKTTISQQPTAFRVAYDNNGYVNALADGSVQAFDGQGKALWSIKLKQGLMSGVALDEQSRVAVVSDSKGVIFALDRMTGKVIWQTPLDTVTLSPALISQNRVITLGNDGKISALSLESGAPIWTFNTQNPNLSVRGSATPILFNRNTVLVSTADGRIHALNIDNGVPIWSKRFGISKGSSDIEKISDIDATPVLDGNMLYVVSYSGQLVAADMASQQLSFVKELASLKSVGTDASQVYATSLDGELVAMDKMTGTVNWQTDNLSYRGLSNAVSIGNYVVVGDAMGYLHVYDRTSGALVDRKQAKSDVAVLQFINNRLIAQSANGAFSVWQVNR
;
A
#
# COMPACT_ATOMS: atom_id res chain seq x y z
N MET A 1 62.30 14.82 -33.77
CA MET A 1 63.29 14.47 -32.75
C MET A 1 62.82 13.19 -32.08
N THR A 2 63.53 12.13 -32.44
CA THR A 2 63.23 10.72 -32.06
C THR A 2 64.05 10.41 -30.81
N THR A 3 63.43 9.87 -29.76
CA THR A 3 64.22 9.37 -28.64
C THR A 3 63.78 7.95 -28.34
N THR A 4 64.72 7.06 -28.54
CA THR A 4 64.67 5.60 -28.37
C THR A 4 64.82 5.24 -26.92
N ILE A 5 64.02 4.31 -26.38
CA ILE A 5 64.18 3.72 -25.04
C ILE A 5 64.73 2.31 -25.20
N THR A 6 65.87 2.09 -24.56
CA THR A 6 66.61 0.82 -24.55
C THR A 6 66.14 -0.08 -23.40
N THR A 7 65.87 -1.32 -23.72
CA THR A 7 65.51 -2.42 -22.81
C THR A 7 66.78 -3.05 -22.24
N ILE A 8 66.87 -3.28 -20.93
CA ILE A 8 67.94 -4.09 -20.30
C ILE A 8 67.28 -5.35 -19.70
N LYS A 9 67.73 -6.48 -20.27
CA LYS A 9 67.55 -7.84 -19.73
C LYS A 9 68.67 -8.16 -18.75
N SER A 10 68.40 -8.80 -17.63
CA SER A 10 69.40 -9.51 -16.80
C SER A 10 68.87 -10.85 -16.37
N THR A 11 69.60 -11.87 -16.69
CA THR A 11 69.40 -13.31 -16.41
C THR A 11 70.06 -13.76 -15.09
N PRO A 12 69.89 -14.97 -14.60
CA PRO A 12 69.87 -15.33 -13.19
C PRO A 12 71.23 -15.89 -12.69
N LEU A 13 71.41 -15.86 -11.39
CA LEU A 13 72.49 -16.65 -10.72
C LEU A 13 71.89 -17.68 -9.77
N SER A 14 72.26 -18.93 -10.02
CA SER A 14 72.08 -20.08 -9.17
C SER A 14 73.12 -20.13 -8.06
N THR A 15 72.71 -20.39 -6.81
CA THR A 15 73.60 -20.99 -5.80
C THR A 15 72.84 -21.96 -4.94
N ASN A 16 73.27 -23.25 -5.03
CA ASN A 16 73.01 -24.28 -4.09
C ASN A 16 73.68 -23.97 -2.75
N LEU A 17 73.02 -24.25 -1.62
CA LEU A 17 73.71 -24.82 -0.45
C LEU A 17 72.73 -25.29 0.64
N MET A 18 72.86 -26.57 0.93
CA MET A 18 72.74 -27.29 2.22
C MET A 18 71.47 -27.14 3.09
N LYS A 19 70.84 -28.29 3.28
CA LYS A 19 69.92 -28.60 4.37
C LYS A 19 70.60 -28.69 5.73
N PRO A 20 69.95 -28.34 6.82
CA PRO A 20 69.87 -29.21 7.97
C PRO A 20 68.45 -29.65 8.30
N ALA A 21 68.36 -30.93 8.63
CA ALA A 21 67.16 -31.56 9.16
C ALA A 21 66.90 -31.05 10.56
N VAL A 22 65.73 -30.50 10.78
CA VAL A 22 65.22 -30.29 12.13
C VAL A 22 63.92 -31.09 12.26
N PHE A 23 63.96 -32.05 13.17
CA PHE A 23 62.79 -32.77 13.65
C PHE A 23 61.87 -31.78 14.35
N VAL A 24 60.70 -31.55 13.81
CA VAL A 24 59.60 -30.91 14.49
C VAL A 24 58.53 -31.94 14.71
N THR A 25 58.42 -32.39 15.94
CA THR A 25 57.36 -33.18 16.50
C THR A 25 56.03 -32.52 16.21
N ALA A 26 55.21 -33.14 15.36
CA ALA A 26 53.86 -32.73 15.12
C ALA A 26 53.00 -33.01 16.38
N LEU A 27 52.75 -32.02 17.17
CA LEU A 27 51.73 -32.04 18.22
C LEU A 27 50.39 -31.84 17.53
N VAL A 28 49.68 -32.92 17.23
CA VAL A 28 48.30 -32.89 16.76
C VAL A 28 47.45 -32.47 17.96
N VAL A 29 47.22 -31.18 18.09
CA VAL A 29 46.13 -30.67 18.93
C VAL A 29 44.84 -30.91 18.17
N ALA A 30 44.12 -31.94 18.53
CA ALA A 30 42.75 -32.17 18.16
C ALA A 30 41.91 -31.03 18.80
N MET A 31 41.77 -29.90 18.11
CA MET A 31 40.69 -28.95 18.40
C MET A 31 39.41 -29.62 18.00
N THR A 32 38.71 -30.21 18.96
CA THR A 32 37.32 -30.54 18.87
C THR A 32 36.55 -29.22 18.64
N LEU A 33 36.21 -28.94 17.41
CA LEU A 33 35.23 -27.91 17.04
C LEU A 33 33.85 -28.34 17.55
N THR A 34 33.61 -28.28 18.85
CA THR A 34 32.29 -28.26 19.46
C THR A 34 31.86 -26.81 19.59
N GLY A 35 31.62 -26.19 18.48
CA GLY A 35 31.10 -24.85 18.36
C GLY A 35 30.06 -24.77 17.28
N CYS A 36 29.16 -25.74 17.22
CA CYS A 36 27.83 -25.50 16.66
C CYS A 36 27.01 -24.74 17.69
N ASP A 37 27.41 -23.51 17.98
CA ASP A 37 26.45 -22.56 18.49
C ASP A 37 25.36 -22.48 17.43
N LYS A 38 24.27 -23.17 17.75
CA LYS A 38 22.99 -22.90 17.12
C LYS A 38 22.82 -21.39 17.18
N PHE A 39 23.08 -20.71 16.07
CA PHE A 39 22.50 -19.41 15.84
C PHE A 39 21.00 -19.61 16.11
N LYS A 40 20.57 -19.33 17.33
CA LYS A 40 19.17 -19.10 17.61
C LYS A 40 18.84 -17.93 16.72
N LYS A 41 18.27 -18.22 15.53
CA LYS A 41 17.47 -17.23 14.83
C LYS A 41 16.58 -16.62 15.90
N SER A 42 16.78 -15.36 16.18
CA SER A 42 15.83 -14.62 16.99
C SER A 42 14.54 -14.63 16.18
N ASP A 43 13.68 -15.59 16.47
CA ASP A 43 12.31 -15.63 15.94
C ASP A 43 11.52 -14.49 16.63
N ASN A 44 11.97 -13.24 16.42
CA ASN A 44 11.18 -12.04 16.72
C ASN A 44 10.05 -11.84 15.69
N VAL A 45 9.47 -12.94 15.24
CA VAL A 45 8.21 -12.90 14.50
C VAL A 45 7.11 -12.80 15.54
N HIS A 46 6.62 -11.58 15.75
CA HIS A 46 5.48 -11.34 16.60
C HIS A 46 4.29 -12.17 16.12
N LYS A 47 3.74 -12.98 17.00
CA LYS A 47 2.56 -13.78 16.68
C LYS A 47 1.32 -12.88 16.67
N PRO A 48 0.41 -13.05 15.68
CA PRO A 48 -0.87 -12.36 15.70
C PRO A 48 -1.61 -12.59 17.02
N ALA A 49 -2.18 -11.54 17.60
CA ALA A 49 -2.98 -11.64 18.81
C ALA A 49 -4.13 -12.63 18.65
N ALA A 50 -4.41 -13.39 19.70
CA ALA A 50 -5.57 -14.26 19.73
C ALA A 50 -6.85 -13.41 19.66
N LEU A 51 -7.90 -13.96 19.04
CA LEU A 51 -9.17 -13.26 18.97
C LEU A 51 -9.78 -13.12 20.37
N VAL A 52 -10.03 -11.91 20.79
CA VAL A 52 -10.80 -11.62 22.01
C VAL A 52 -12.20 -12.20 21.87
N LYS A 53 -12.71 -12.84 22.92
CA LYS A 53 -14.07 -13.39 22.94
C LYS A 53 -15.08 -12.26 22.79
N LEU A 54 -15.97 -12.39 21.82
CA LEU A 54 -17.11 -11.49 21.67
C LEU A 54 -18.19 -11.89 22.67
N ALA A 55 -18.64 -10.98 23.51
CA ALA A 55 -19.68 -11.26 24.52
C ALA A 55 -21.02 -11.62 23.87
N SER A 56 -21.43 -10.80 22.88
CA SER A 56 -22.59 -11.03 22.02
C SER A 56 -22.39 -10.30 20.71
N SER A 57 -22.86 -10.87 19.59
CA SER A 57 -22.81 -10.18 18.30
C SER A 57 -24.06 -9.33 18.14
N GLN A 58 -23.86 -8.04 17.81
CA GLN A 58 -24.96 -7.13 17.46
C GLN A 58 -25.42 -7.29 16.01
N ASN A 59 -24.75 -8.19 15.26
CA ASN A 59 -25.06 -8.46 13.87
C ASN A 59 -25.13 -7.19 12.98
N VAL A 60 -24.13 -6.31 13.15
CA VAL A 60 -24.08 -5.00 12.48
C VAL A 60 -23.91 -5.13 10.97
N ILE A 61 -23.16 -6.14 10.53
CA ILE A 61 -22.92 -6.41 9.12
C ILE A 61 -23.30 -7.83 8.75
N SER A 62 -23.81 -8.02 7.53
CA SER A 62 -24.11 -9.35 6.97
C SER A 62 -23.61 -9.47 5.53
N PRO A 63 -23.12 -10.67 5.12
CA PRO A 63 -22.58 -10.86 3.79
C PRO A 63 -23.66 -10.81 2.73
N LEU A 64 -23.40 -10.15 1.61
CA LEU A 64 -24.25 -10.18 0.41
C LEU A 64 -23.71 -11.16 -0.61
N PHE A 65 -22.47 -10.97 -1.04
CA PHE A 65 -21.79 -11.86 -1.95
C PHE A 65 -20.26 -11.71 -1.85
N SER A 66 -19.54 -12.62 -2.49
CA SER A 66 -18.08 -12.55 -2.63
C SER A 66 -17.64 -13.04 -4.00
N GLN A 67 -16.60 -12.44 -4.54
CA GLN A 67 -16.00 -12.72 -5.83
C GLN A 67 -14.49 -12.93 -5.70
N GLY A 68 -13.94 -13.78 -6.56
CA GLY A 68 -12.51 -14.06 -6.62
C GLY A 68 -12.08 -15.34 -5.90
N SER A 69 -10.79 -15.60 -5.87
CA SER A 69 -10.20 -16.84 -5.39
C SER A 69 -10.37 -17.01 -3.88
N ASN A 70 -10.92 -18.15 -3.46
CA ASN A 70 -10.91 -18.64 -2.08
C ASN A 70 -9.49 -19.08 -1.69
N THR A 71 -8.54 -18.17 -1.61
CA THR A 71 -7.23 -18.51 -1.06
C THR A 71 -7.42 -18.73 0.44
N LYS A 72 -7.36 -19.99 0.89
CA LYS A 72 -7.46 -20.30 2.32
C LYS A 72 -6.36 -19.55 3.06
N VAL A 73 -6.74 -18.57 3.86
CA VAL A 73 -5.83 -17.72 4.66
C VAL A 73 -4.92 -18.59 5.54
N SER A 74 -5.45 -19.72 6.05
CA SER A 74 -4.71 -20.66 6.88
C SER A 74 -3.47 -21.30 6.19
N GLN A 75 -3.46 -21.45 4.86
CA GLN A 75 -2.31 -21.99 4.13
C GLN A 75 -1.17 -20.97 3.97
N ARG A 76 -1.48 -19.68 3.93
CA ARG A 76 -0.46 -18.62 3.88
C ARG A 76 0.31 -18.49 5.19
N PHE A 77 -0.33 -18.65 6.34
CA PHE A 77 0.34 -18.56 7.64
C PHE A 77 1.16 -19.80 7.99
N GLY A 78 0.77 -21.00 7.55
CA GLY A 78 1.52 -22.24 7.76
C GLY A 78 2.87 -22.28 7.07
N ASN A 79 3.03 -21.59 5.93
CA ASN A 79 4.26 -21.55 5.15
C ASN A 79 5.13 -20.30 5.44
N LEU A 80 4.70 -19.42 6.34
CA LEU A 80 5.38 -18.17 6.70
C LEU A 80 6.47 -18.35 7.76
N ARG A 81 6.98 -19.56 7.97
CA ARG A 81 8.15 -19.75 8.84
C ARG A 81 9.40 -18.97 8.41
N ASN A 82 9.41 -18.34 7.24
CA ASN A 82 10.61 -17.71 6.68
C ASN A 82 10.42 -16.41 5.91
N LYS A 83 9.26 -15.74 5.88
CA LYS A 83 9.17 -14.48 5.11
C LYS A 83 8.19 -13.49 5.70
N THR A 84 8.73 -12.33 5.99
CA THR A 84 8.17 -10.97 5.98
C THR A 84 6.64 -10.91 5.91
N THR A 85 6.11 -10.52 6.97
CA THR A 85 4.80 -9.93 7.25
C THR A 85 3.98 -9.56 6.03
N ILE A 86 2.93 -10.33 5.76
CA ILE A 86 1.85 -9.97 4.83
C ILE A 86 1.23 -8.61 5.19
N SER A 87 1.37 -8.18 6.43
CA SER A 87 0.87 -6.91 6.97
C SER A 87 1.48 -5.65 6.36
N GLN A 88 2.58 -5.77 5.62
CA GLN A 88 3.34 -4.62 5.11
C GLN A 88 3.23 -4.43 3.59
N GLN A 89 2.46 -5.25 2.88
CA GLN A 89 2.28 -4.99 1.46
C GLN A 89 1.22 -3.91 1.24
N PRO A 90 1.59 -2.79 0.62
CA PRO A 90 0.61 -1.82 0.17
C PRO A 90 -0.32 -2.53 -0.81
N THR A 91 -1.61 -2.40 -0.59
CA THR A 91 -2.62 -3.01 -1.45
C THR A 91 -3.03 -2.01 -2.50
N ALA A 92 -2.54 -2.24 -3.70
CA ALA A 92 -2.88 -1.44 -4.86
C ALA A 92 -4.26 -1.75 -5.42
N PHE A 93 -4.80 -2.96 -5.13
CA PHE A 93 -6.07 -3.38 -5.69
C PHE A 93 -7.23 -2.76 -4.90
N ARG A 94 -8.05 -1.99 -5.61
CA ARG A 94 -9.33 -1.48 -5.12
C ARG A 94 -10.38 -1.78 -6.18
N VAL A 95 -11.45 -2.46 -5.78
CA VAL A 95 -12.61 -2.63 -6.63
C VAL A 95 -13.28 -1.27 -6.79
N ALA A 96 -13.60 -0.91 -8.02
CA ALA A 96 -14.37 0.29 -8.29
C ALA A 96 -15.86 -0.04 -8.27
N TYR A 97 -16.66 0.88 -7.76
CA TYR A 97 -18.11 0.75 -7.65
C TYR A 97 -18.81 2.00 -8.20
N ASP A 98 -19.85 1.78 -8.98
CA ASP A 98 -20.76 2.81 -9.48
C ASP A 98 -22.22 2.33 -9.44
N ASN A 99 -23.13 3.10 -10.00
CA ASN A 99 -24.55 2.72 -10.08
C ASN A 99 -24.81 1.47 -10.95
N ASN A 100 -23.86 1.09 -11.81
CA ASN A 100 -23.94 -0.11 -12.66
C ASN A 100 -23.34 -1.35 -12.00
N GLY A 101 -22.80 -1.22 -10.78
CA GLY A 101 -22.20 -2.31 -10.01
C GLY A 101 -20.69 -2.18 -9.85
N TYR A 102 -19.96 -3.28 -9.92
CA TYR A 102 -18.56 -3.38 -9.54
C TYR A 102 -17.67 -3.66 -10.75
N VAL A 103 -16.48 -3.07 -10.77
CA VAL A 103 -15.39 -3.46 -11.68
C VAL A 103 -14.16 -3.81 -10.84
N ASN A 104 -13.62 -4.98 -11.06
CA ASN A 104 -12.53 -5.53 -10.30
C ASN A 104 -11.35 -5.90 -11.19
N ALA A 105 -10.15 -5.64 -10.71
CA ALA A 105 -8.89 -6.03 -11.33
C ALA A 105 -8.21 -7.12 -10.49
N LEU A 106 -7.63 -8.10 -11.15
CA LEU A 106 -6.90 -9.20 -10.52
C LEU A 106 -5.44 -9.19 -10.95
N ALA A 107 -4.56 -9.59 -10.05
CA ALA A 107 -3.12 -9.65 -10.31
C ALA A 107 -2.73 -10.53 -11.50
N ASP A 108 -3.60 -11.46 -11.88
CA ASP A 108 -3.39 -12.36 -13.01
C ASP A 108 -3.67 -11.73 -14.38
N GLY A 109 -4.08 -10.46 -14.43
CA GLY A 109 -4.44 -9.72 -15.65
C GLY A 109 -5.92 -9.72 -15.98
N SER A 110 -6.76 -10.37 -15.18
CA SER A 110 -8.21 -10.37 -15.39
C SER A 110 -8.83 -9.06 -14.92
N VAL A 111 -9.76 -8.53 -15.71
CA VAL A 111 -10.67 -7.46 -15.33
C VAL A 111 -12.09 -7.97 -15.47
N GLN A 112 -12.89 -7.77 -14.45
CA GLN A 112 -14.22 -8.36 -14.34
C GLN A 112 -15.23 -7.32 -13.90
N ALA A 113 -16.41 -7.31 -14.50
CA ALA A 113 -17.52 -6.48 -14.05
C ALA A 113 -18.67 -7.33 -13.53
N PHE A 114 -19.33 -6.78 -12.52
CA PHE A 114 -20.47 -7.39 -11.84
C PHE A 114 -21.57 -6.35 -11.68
N ASP A 115 -22.82 -6.79 -11.67
CA ASP A 115 -23.94 -5.93 -11.29
C ASP A 115 -23.97 -5.65 -9.76
N GLY A 116 -24.95 -4.88 -9.31
CA GLY A 116 -25.09 -4.53 -7.88
C GLY A 116 -25.40 -5.71 -6.97
N GLN A 117 -25.78 -6.87 -7.52
CA GLN A 117 -26.04 -8.12 -6.82
C GLN A 117 -24.86 -9.11 -6.90
N GLY A 118 -23.80 -8.74 -7.61
CA GLY A 118 -22.61 -9.58 -7.79
C GLY A 118 -22.70 -10.59 -8.94
N LYS A 119 -23.70 -10.48 -9.82
CA LYS A 119 -23.77 -11.30 -11.02
C LYS A 119 -22.76 -10.78 -12.05
N ALA A 120 -21.96 -11.67 -12.63
CA ALA A 120 -20.98 -11.31 -13.63
C ALA A 120 -21.65 -10.74 -14.89
N LEU A 121 -21.15 -9.61 -15.37
CA LEU A 121 -21.57 -8.94 -16.60
C LEU A 121 -20.62 -9.25 -17.74
N TRP A 122 -19.33 -9.07 -17.51
CA TRP A 122 -18.27 -9.39 -18.46
C TRP A 122 -16.96 -9.69 -17.74
N SER A 123 -16.06 -10.36 -18.43
CA SER A 123 -14.70 -10.63 -17.99
C SER A 123 -13.77 -10.61 -19.19
N ILE A 124 -12.64 -9.93 -19.05
CA ILE A 124 -11.56 -9.93 -20.03
C ILE A 124 -10.26 -10.35 -19.38
N LYS A 125 -9.31 -10.77 -20.18
CA LYS A 125 -7.95 -11.13 -19.77
C LYS A 125 -6.96 -10.28 -20.56
N LEU A 126 -6.24 -9.39 -19.87
CA LEU A 126 -5.13 -8.66 -20.47
C LEU A 126 -3.88 -9.55 -20.52
N LYS A 127 -2.95 -9.21 -21.42
CA LYS A 127 -1.78 -10.05 -21.70
C LYS A 127 -0.83 -10.15 -20.49
N GLN A 128 -0.74 -9.10 -19.69
CA GLN A 128 0.13 -9.02 -18.53
C GLN A 128 -0.69 -8.98 -17.24
N GLY A 129 -0.06 -9.36 -16.12
CA GLY A 129 -0.64 -9.18 -14.80
C GLY A 129 -0.89 -7.70 -14.48
N LEU A 130 -1.92 -7.40 -13.70
CA LEU A 130 -2.23 -6.04 -13.26
C LEU A 130 -1.49 -5.70 -11.98
N MET A 131 -1.17 -4.41 -11.82
CA MET A 131 -0.44 -3.88 -10.66
C MET A 131 -1.27 -2.90 -9.83
N SER A 132 -2.40 -2.43 -10.35
CA SER A 132 -3.28 -1.50 -9.66
C SER A 132 -4.74 -1.97 -9.69
N GLY A 133 -5.54 -1.38 -8.79
CA GLY A 133 -7.00 -1.47 -8.86
C GLY A 133 -7.58 -0.68 -10.02
N VAL A 134 -8.89 -0.65 -10.08
CA VAL A 134 -9.64 0.02 -11.14
C VAL A 134 -9.95 1.46 -10.74
N ALA A 135 -9.77 2.40 -11.66
CA ALA A 135 -10.39 3.72 -11.59
C ALA A 135 -11.58 3.79 -12.55
N LEU A 136 -12.67 4.44 -12.12
CA LEU A 136 -13.83 4.73 -12.97
C LEU A 136 -13.93 6.23 -13.20
N ASP A 137 -14.35 6.63 -14.40
CA ASP A 137 -14.70 8.02 -14.67
C ASP A 137 -16.02 8.41 -13.99
N GLU A 138 -16.22 9.71 -13.76
CA GLU A 138 -17.40 10.26 -13.06
C GLU A 138 -18.72 9.89 -13.76
N GLN A 139 -18.68 9.65 -15.06
CA GLN A 139 -19.85 9.26 -15.86
C GLN A 139 -20.00 7.75 -16.00
N SER A 140 -19.11 6.98 -15.34
CA SER A 140 -19.12 5.50 -15.37
C SER A 140 -19.12 4.89 -16.77
N ARG A 141 -18.39 5.51 -17.70
CA ARG A 141 -18.24 5.02 -19.08
C ARG A 141 -16.92 4.33 -19.33
N VAL A 142 -15.89 4.73 -18.61
CA VAL A 142 -14.51 4.27 -18.79
C VAL A 142 -13.97 3.69 -17.50
N ALA A 143 -13.38 2.50 -17.57
CA ALA A 143 -12.61 1.89 -16.51
C ALA A 143 -11.14 1.91 -16.90
N VAL A 144 -10.26 2.38 -15.99
CA VAL A 144 -8.82 2.46 -16.22
C VAL A 144 -8.09 1.50 -15.30
N VAL A 145 -7.16 0.72 -15.86
CA VAL A 145 -6.27 -0.20 -15.13
C VAL A 145 -4.84 -0.08 -15.66
N SER A 146 -3.86 -0.53 -14.88
CA SER A 146 -2.45 -0.60 -15.30
C SER A 146 -1.86 -1.99 -15.14
N ASP A 147 -0.98 -2.37 -16.06
CA ASP A 147 -0.31 -3.66 -16.04
C ASP A 147 1.12 -3.60 -15.47
N SER A 148 1.72 -4.76 -15.32
CA SER A 148 3.07 -4.94 -14.77
C SER A 148 4.20 -4.47 -15.72
N LYS A 149 3.88 -4.04 -16.92
CA LYS A 149 4.81 -3.45 -17.89
C LYS A 149 4.66 -1.94 -18.03
N GLY A 150 3.79 -1.33 -17.22
CA GLY A 150 3.54 0.11 -17.25
C GLY A 150 2.59 0.54 -18.36
N VAL A 151 1.79 -0.37 -18.91
CA VAL A 151 0.75 0.00 -19.89
C VAL A 151 -0.53 0.36 -19.16
N ILE A 152 -1.06 1.54 -19.44
CA ILE A 152 -2.38 1.99 -18.99
C ILE A 152 -3.41 1.59 -20.05
N PHE A 153 -4.48 0.96 -19.60
CA PHE A 153 -5.61 0.57 -20.44
C PHE A 153 -6.85 1.33 -20.02
N ALA A 154 -7.53 1.93 -20.98
CA ALA A 154 -8.92 2.36 -20.83
C ALA A 154 -9.85 1.33 -21.45
N LEU A 155 -10.82 0.92 -20.69
CA LEU A 155 -11.80 -0.09 -21.06
C LEU A 155 -13.18 0.55 -21.07
N ASP A 156 -13.99 0.19 -22.05
CA ASP A 156 -15.41 0.49 -22.01
C ASP A 156 -16.06 -0.19 -20.80
N ARG A 157 -16.65 0.58 -19.94
CA ARG A 157 -17.19 0.13 -18.64
C ARG A 157 -18.28 -0.93 -18.79
N MET A 158 -19.05 -0.87 -19.86
CA MET A 158 -20.21 -1.75 -20.07
C MET A 158 -19.83 -3.06 -20.74
N THR A 159 -18.79 -3.07 -21.56
CA THR A 159 -18.43 -4.22 -22.40
C THR A 159 -17.06 -4.82 -22.09
N GLY A 160 -16.20 -4.09 -21.39
CA GLY A 160 -14.80 -4.48 -21.15
C GLY A 160 -13.88 -4.32 -22.35
N LYS A 161 -14.36 -3.82 -23.48
CA LYS A 161 -13.53 -3.63 -24.68
C LYS A 161 -12.48 -2.54 -24.44
N VAL A 162 -11.25 -2.79 -24.89
CA VAL A 162 -10.18 -1.79 -24.85
C VAL A 162 -10.53 -0.65 -25.78
N ILE A 163 -10.61 0.58 -25.23
CA ILE A 163 -10.81 1.82 -25.98
C ILE A 163 -9.45 2.30 -26.50
N TRP A 164 -8.48 2.40 -25.59
CA TRP A 164 -7.09 2.74 -25.91
C TRP A 164 -6.14 2.09 -24.91
N GLN A 165 -4.88 2.04 -25.28
CA GLN A 165 -3.77 1.65 -24.41
C GLN A 165 -2.57 2.57 -24.62
N THR A 166 -1.90 2.96 -23.53
CA THR A 166 -0.74 3.86 -23.57
C THR A 166 0.36 3.28 -22.73
N PRO A 167 1.52 2.95 -23.30
CA PRO A 167 2.69 2.57 -22.52
C PRO A 167 3.27 3.79 -21.81
N LEU A 168 3.58 3.63 -20.53
CA LEU A 168 4.41 4.56 -19.76
C LEU A 168 5.78 3.93 -19.54
N ASP A 169 6.80 4.77 -19.33
CA ASP A 169 8.16 4.29 -19.03
C ASP A 169 8.28 3.74 -17.60
N THR A 170 7.20 3.74 -16.83
CA THR A 170 7.16 3.37 -15.42
C THR A 170 5.92 2.57 -15.09
N VAL A 171 6.02 1.74 -14.06
CA VAL A 171 4.87 0.95 -13.56
C VAL A 171 4.11 1.76 -12.52
N THR A 172 2.78 1.81 -12.64
CA THR A 172 1.91 2.44 -11.66
C THR A 172 1.39 1.37 -10.68
N LEU A 173 1.47 1.67 -9.39
CA LEU A 173 1.10 0.73 -8.31
C LEU A 173 -0.23 1.08 -7.64
N SER A 174 -0.83 2.21 -7.98
CA SER A 174 -2.13 2.66 -7.47
C SER A 174 -3.14 2.86 -8.58
N PRO A 175 -4.44 2.82 -8.30
CA PRO A 175 -5.45 3.29 -9.24
C PRO A 175 -5.14 4.72 -9.68
N ALA A 176 -5.47 5.04 -10.94
CA ALA A 176 -5.40 6.40 -11.41
C ALA A 176 -6.47 7.29 -10.74
N LEU A 177 -6.25 8.59 -10.69
CA LEU A 177 -7.32 9.56 -10.51
C LEU A 177 -7.87 9.92 -11.89
N ILE A 178 -9.18 9.80 -12.07
CA ILE A 178 -9.86 10.27 -13.28
C ILE A 178 -10.68 11.50 -12.91
N SER A 179 -10.38 12.62 -13.52
CA SER A 179 -11.12 13.86 -13.35
C SER A 179 -10.93 14.78 -14.55
N GLN A 180 -11.97 15.53 -14.92
CA GLN A 180 -11.94 16.54 -15.98
C GLN A 180 -11.31 16.06 -17.30
N ASN A 181 -11.73 14.90 -17.77
CA ASN A 181 -11.22 14.25 -18.98
C ASN A 181 -9.71 13.91 -18.93
N ARG A 182 -9.15 13.73 -17.73
CA ARG A 182 -7.74 13.35 -17.49
C ARG A 182 -7.64 12.09 -16.67
N VAL A 183 -6.64 11.29 -16.99
CA VAL A 183 -6.20 10.12 -16.23
C VAL A 183 -4.85 10.47 -15.62
N ILE A 184 -4.80 10.65 -14.29
CA ILE A 184 -3.59 11.04 -13.57
C ILE A 184 -3.04 9.83 -12.85
N THR A 185 -1.78 9.51 -13.11
CA THR A 185 -1.09 8.34 -12.57
C THR A 185 0.18 8.74 -11.83
N LEU A 186 0.55 7.95 -10.82
CA LEU A 186 1.84 8.02 -10.15
C LEU A 186 2.64 6.76 -10.48
N GLY A 187 3.79 6.95 -11.10
CA GLY A 187 4.75 5.88 -11.39
C GLY A 187 5.60 5.51 -10.18
N ASN A 188 6.07 4.29 -10.17
CA ASN A 188 6.97 3.78 -9.12
C ASN A 188 8.33 4.50 -9.06
N ASP A 189 8.67 5.23 -10.11
CA ASP A 189 9.85 6.11 -10.22
C ASP A 189 9.59 7.55 -9.75
N GLY A 190 8.39 7.83 -9.22
CA GLY A 190 7.97 9.17 -8.81
C GLY A 190 7.48 10.05 -9.95
N LYS A 191 7.35 9.52 -11.17
CA LYS A 191 6.84 10.26 -12.34
C LYS A 191 5.32 10.35 -12.24
N ILE A 192 4.80 11.57 -12.26
CA ILE A 192 3.36 11.85 -12.30
C ILE A 192 3.00 12.19 -13.74
N SER A 193 2.05 11.48 -14.32
CA SER A 193 1.64 11.67 -15.70
C SER A 193 0.14 11.90 -15.82
N ALA A 194 -0.28 12.82 -16.66
CA ALA A 194 -1.66 12.99 -17.06
C ALA A 194 -1.82 12.59 -18.53
N LEU A 195 -2.83 11.76 -18.77
CA LEU A 195 -3.26 11.32 -20.08
C LEU A 195 -4.66 11.82 -20.37
N SER A 196 -5.01 12.01 -21.64
CA SER A 196 -6.37 12.27 -22.07
C SER A 196 -7.22 11.02 -21.79
N LEU A 197 -8.35 11.18 -21.11
CA LEU A 197 -9.30 10.08 -20.89
C LEU A 197 -9.90 9.56 -22.21
N GLU A 198 -10.07 10.43 -23.18
CA GLU A 198 -10.68 10.10 -24.46
C GLU A 198 -9.75 9.30 -25.38
N SER A 199 -8.46 9.68 -25.44
CA SER A 199 -7.52 9.13 -26.43
C SER A 199 -6.32 8.40 -25.84
N GLY A 200 -6.05 8.54 -24.54
CA GLY A 200 -4.84 8.06 -23.89
C GLY A 200 -3.58 8.86 -24.24
N ALA A 201 -3.70 9.97 -25.01
CA ALA A 201 -2.55 10.79 -25.38
C ALA A 201 -1.96 11.48 -24.12
N PRO A 202 -0.62 11.52 -23.97
CA PRO A 202 0.04 12.27 -22.91
C PRO A 202 -0.30 13.77 -23.00
N ILE A 203 -0.66 14.39 -21.84
CA ILE A 203 -0.95 15.82 -21.74
C ILE A 203 0.21 16.53 -21.05
N TRP A 204 0.62 16.05 -19.88
CA TRP A 204 1.76 16.60 -19.14
C TRP A 204 2.41 15.53 -18.26
N THR A 205 3.62 15.83 -17.84
CA THR A 205 4.38 15.00 -16.91
C THR A 205 5.09 15.88 -15.89
N PHE A 206 5.10 15.45 -14.62
CA PHE A 206 5.86 16.07 -13.55
C PHE A 206 6.76 15.03 -12.90
N ASN A 207 8.07 15.32 -12.83
CA ASN A 207 9.04 14.42 -12.22
C ASN A 207 9.33 14.84 -10.78
N THR A 208 9.27 13.90 -9.87
CA THR A 208 9.65 14.10 -8.46
C THR A 208 11.03 13.51 -8.19
N GLN A 209 11.58 13.81 -7.02
CA GLN A 209 12.81 13.17 -6.57
C GLN A 209 12.46 11.84 -5.90
N ASN A 210 13.00 10.75 -6.42
CA ASN A 210 12.81 9.44 -5.79
C ASN A 210 13.99 9.18 -4.83
N PRO A 211 13.74 8.78 -3.57
CA PRO A 211 14.80 8.34 -2.68
C PRO A 211 15.41 7.02 -3.17
N ASN A 212 16.69 6.78 -2.84
CA ASN A 212 17.39 5.54 -3.20
C ASN A 212 16.76 4.29 -2.57
N LEU A 213 16.08 4.45 -1.44
CA LEU A 213 15.35 3.41 -0.74
C LEU A 213 13.95 3.92 -0.40
N SER A 214 12.94 3.20 -0.85
CA SER A 214 11.54 3.46 -0.53
C SER A 214 10.80 2.17 -0.26
N VAL A 215 9.76 2.24 0.57
CA VAL A 215 8.75 1.18 0.60
C VAL A 215 7.95 1.29 -0.70
N ARG A 216 7.66 0.16 -1.36
CA ARG A 216 6.80 0.16 -2.56
C ARG A 216 5.39 0.59 -2.17
N GLY A 217 5.17 1.87 -2.09
CA GLY A 217 3.91 2.47 -1.78
C GLY A 217 3.15 2.90 -3.01
N SER A 218 1.88 3.10 -2.82
CA SER A 218 0.98 3.36 -3.93
C SER A 218 -0.16 4.27 -3.49
N ALA A 219 0.19 5.44 -2.97
CA ALA A 219 -0.80 6.47 -2.71
C ALA A 219 -1.52 6.82 -4.02
N THR A 220 -2.85 6.73 -4.02
CA THR A 220 -3.65 7.19 -5.14
C THR A 220 -3.66 8.71 -5.16
N PRO A 221 -3.43 9.37 -6.33
CA PRO A 221 -3.67 10.80 -6.46
C PRO A 221 -5.10 11.16 -6.07
N ILE A 222 -5.29 12.26 -5.36
CA ILE A 222 -6.62 12.73 -4.94
C ILE A 222 -6.91 14.13 -5.46
N LEU A 223 -8.17 14.42 -5.69
CA LEU A 223 -8.61 15.76 -6.07
C LEU A 223 -8.73 16.63 -4.81
N PHE A 224 -8.03 17.76 -4.76
CA PHE A 224 -8.17 18.75 -3.69
C PHE A 224 -9.34 19.71 -3.97
N ASN A 225 -9.37 20.21 -5.18
CA ASN A 225 -10.44 21.04 -5.69
C ASN A 225 -10.50 20.87 -7.22
N ARG A 226 -11.39 21.58 -7.87
CA ARG A 226 -11.61 21.46 -9.31
C ARG A 226 -10.32 21.57 -10.15
N ASN A 227 -9.34 22.35 -9.71
CA ASN A 227 -8.14 22.67 -10.51
C ASN A 227 -6.85 22.08 -9.93
N THR A 228 -6.92 21.36 -8.80
CA THR A 228 -5.73 20.92 -8.07
C THR A 228 -5.81 19.46 -7.71
N VAL A 229 -4.79 18.70 -8.11
CA VAL A 229 -4.57 17.32 -7.68
C VAL A 229 -3.46 17.28 -6.63
N LEU A 230 -3.65 16.47 -5.58
CA LEU A 230 -2.63 16.15 -4.60
C LEU A 230 -2.05 14.77 -4.89
N VAL A 231 -0.74 14.69 -4.93
CA VAL A 231 -0.01 13.44 -5.14
C VAL A 231 1.05 13.29 -4.06
N SER A 232 0.94 12.22 -3.29
CA SER A 232 1.93 11.84 -2.28
C SER A 232 3.05 11.02 -2.92
N THR A 233 4.27 11.25 -2.49
CA THR A 233 5.46 10.63 -3.06
C THR A 233 6.36 10.01 -2.00
N ALA A 234 7.22 9.10 -2.43
CA ALA A 234 8.11 8.32 -1.57
C ALA A 234 9.16 9.19 -0.84
N ASP A 235 9.38 10.42 -1.27
CA ASP A 235 10.27 11.37 -0.56
C ASP A 235 9.60 12.06 0.63
N GLY A 236 8.39 11.65 1.01
CA GLY A 236 7.64 12.21 2.13
C GLY A 236 6.96 13.53 1.81
N ARG A 237 6.78 13.86 0.55
CA ARG A 237 6.11 15.09 0.11
C ARG A 237 4.71 14.84 -0.42
N ILE A 238 3.92 15.88 -0.37
CA ILE A 238 2.70 16.02 -1.17
C ILE A 238 2.92 17.16 -2.14
N HIS A 239 2.68 16.87 -3.40
CA HIS A 239 2.71 17.84 -4.49
C HIS A 239 1.28 18.22 -4.85
N ALA A 240 0.97 19.50 -4.77
CA ALA A 240 -0.26 20.06 -5.33
C ALA A 240 0.05 20.56 -6.73
N LEU A 241 -0.54 19.93 -7.72
CA LEU A 241 -0.32 20.24 -9.13
C LEU A 241 -1.60 20.81 -9.75
N ASN A 242 -1.44 21.75 -10.64
CA ASN A 242 -2.54 22.18 -11.50
C ASN A 242 -2.94 21.00 -12.40
N ILE A 243 -4.22 20.63 -12.39
CA ILE A 243 -4.71 19.45 -13.10
C ILE A 243 -4.60 19.56 -14.62
N ASP A 244 -4.61 20.81 -15.15
CA ASP A 244 -4.61 21.06 -16.59
C ASP A 244 -3.24 20.93 -17.24
N ASN A 245 -2.18 21.37 -16.54
CA ASN A 245 -0.85 21.52 -17.12
C ASN A 245 0.28 20.92 -16.27
N GLY A 246 -0.02 20.35 -15.09
CA GLY A 246 0.98 19.73 -14.21
C GLY A 246 1.91 20.70 -13.49
N VAL A 247 1.68 22.02 -13.62
CA VAL A 247 2.50 23.03 -12.93
C VAL A 247 2.31 22.92 -11.43
N PRO A 248 3.39 22.82 -10.63
CA PRO A 248 3.27 22.73 -9.19
C PRO A 248 2.78 24.06 -8.60
N ILE A 249 1.72 23.95 -7.80
CA ILE A 249 1.18 25.07 -7.00
C ILE A 249 1.98 25.17 -5.71
N TRP A 250 2.20 24.04 -5.07
CA TRP A 250 3.10 23.90 -3.92
C TRP A 250 3.56 22.45 -3.75
N SER A 251 4.67 22.28 -3.02
CA SER A 251 5.17 20.98 -2.59
C SER A 251 5.60 21.07 -1.14
N LYS A 252 4.96 20.31 -0.26
CA LYS A 252 5.22 20.34 1.19
C LYS A 252 5.61 18.94 1.68
N ARG A 253 6.58 18.89 2.61
CA ARG A 253 6.99 17.65 3.28
C ARG A 253 6.07 17.39 4.47
N PHE A 254 5.50 16.20 4.51
CA PHE A 254 4.67 15.69 5.61
C PHE A 254 5.32 14.50 6.30
N GLY A 255 6.02 13.65 5.54
CA GLY A 255 6.82 12.58 6.11
C GLY A 255 8.17 13.12 6.58
N ILE A 256 8.50 12.93 7.87
CA ILE A 256 9.79 13.32 8.44
C ILE A 256 10.57 12.04 8.75
N SER A 257 11.75 11.89 8.14
CA SER A 257 12.65 10.77 8.46
C SER A 257 13.14 10.87 9.90
N LYS A 258 13.20 9.75 10.60
CA LYS A 258 13.74 9.63 11.96
C LYS A 258 15.01 8.77 11.89
N GLY A 259 16.03 9.13 12.68
CA GLY A 259 17.23 8.33 12.84
C GLY A 259 18.33 8.53 11.78
N SER A 260 19.35 7.69 11.83
CA SER A 260 20.59 7.84 11.03
C SER A 260 20.79 6.75 9.99
N SER A 261 20.19 5.56 10.15
CA SER A 261 20.28 4.48 9.18
C SER A 261 19.39 4.73 7.95
N ASP A 262 19.69 4.09 6.82
CA ASP A 262 18.89 4.26 5.60
C ASP A 262 17.45 3.77 5.77
N ILE A 263 17.22 2.75 6.61
CA ILE A 263 15.88 2.27 6.93
C ILE A 263 15.10 3.29 7.76
N GLU A 264 15.73 3.91 8.75
CA GLU A 264 15.10 4.93 9.60
C GLU A 264 14.83 6.24 8.84
N LYS A 265 15.49 6.46 7.71
CA LYS A 265 15.27 7.61 6.83
C LYS A 265 14.10 7.45 5.87
N ILE A 266 13.49 6.25 5.78
CA ILE A 266 12.31 6.04 4.95
C ILE A 266 11.17 6.92 5.48
N SER A 267 10.76 7.90 4.69
CA SER A 267 9.71 8.87 5.03
C SER A 267 8.47 8.75 4.13
N ASP A 268 8.34 7.63 3.45
CA ASP A 268 7.34 7.38 2.42
C ASP A 268 5.91 7.66 2.90
N ILE A 269 5.16 8.34 2.06
CA ILE A 269 3.71 8.51 2.21
C ILE A 269 3.03 7.55 1.23
N ASP A 270 2.87 6.31 1.66
CA ASP A 270 2.30 5.24 0.85
C ASP A 270 0.78 5.13 1.00
N ALA A 271 0.26 5.62 2.11
CA ALA A 271 -1.17 5.73 2.32
C ALA A 271 -1.75 6.87 1.48
N THR A 272 -2.85 6.62 0.78
CA THR A 272 -3.59 7.69 0.11
C THR A 272 -4.02 8.72 1.15
N PRO A 273 -3.68 10.00 0.99
CA PRO A 273 -4.16 11.05 1.88
C PRO A 273 -5.69 11.10 1.89
N VAL A 274 -6.25 11.51 3.02
CA VAL A 274 -7.70 11.67 3.15
C VAL A 274 -8.02 13.13 3.34
N LEU A 275 -8.83 13.68 2.45
CA LEU A 275 -9.36 15.03 2.54
C LEU A 275 -10.82 14.95 3.04
N ASP A 276 -11.08 15.57 4.19
CA ASP A 276 -12.40 15.64 4.80
C ASP A 276 -12.73 17.10 5.13
N GLY A 277 -13.55 17.71 4.30
CA GLY A 277 -13.73 19.16 4.30
C GLY A 277 -12.42 19.87 3.99
N ASN A 278 -11.96 20.71 4.90
CA ASN A 278 -10.66 21.39 4.77
C ASN A 278 -9.51 20.63 5.44
N MET A 279 -9.78 19.52 6.13
CA MET A 279 -8.75 18.76 6.83
C MET A 279 -8.13 17.72 5.91
N LEU A 280 -6.81 17.79 5.76
CA LEU A 280 -6.00 16.79 5.08
C LEU A 280 -5.28 15.94 6.11
N TYR A 281 -5.52 14.63 6.07
CA TYR A 281 -4.86 13.63 6.91
C TYR A 281 -3.85 12.86 6.09
N VAL A 282 -2.63 12.80 6.59
CA VAL A 282 -1.49 12.13 5.94
C VAL A 282 -0.84 11.20 6.92
N VAL A 283 -0.62 9.97 6.52
CA VAL A 283 0.08 8.97 7.33
C VAL A 283 1.37 8.57 6.63
N SER A 284 2.47 8.50 7.37
CA SER A 284 3.76 8.09 6.84
C SER A 284 4.26 6.78 7.48
N TYR A 285 5.06 6.04 6.73
CA TYR A 285 5.76 4.85 7.23
C TYR A 285 6.71 5.21 8.38
N SER A 286 7.31 6.39 8.34
CA SER A 286 8.23 6.90 9.38
C SER A 286 7.60 7.12 10.75
N GLY A 287 6.29 6.92 10.89
CA GLY A 287 5.62 6.89 12.18
C GLY A 287 4.86 8.15 12.55
N GLN A 288 4.26 8.84 11.58
CA GLN A 288 3.47 10.04 11.84
C GLN A 288 2.13 10.02 11.14
N LEU A 289 1.09 10.40 11.88
CA LEU A 289 -0.17 10.89 11.34
C LEU A 289 -0.16 12.41 11.50
N VAL A 290 -0.27 13.11 10.39
CA VAL A 290 -0.31 14.58 10.32
C VAL A 290 -1.69 15.01 9.86
N ALA A 291 -2.30 15.94 10.58
CA ALA A 291 -3.50 16.63 10.16
C ALA A 291 -3.18 18.09 9.86
N ALA A 292 -3.61 18.57 8.70
CA ALA A 292 -3.41 19.94 8.25
C ALA A 292 -4.73 20.55 7.80
N ASP A 293 -5.00 21.78 8.25
CA ASP A 293 -6.08 22.57 7.73
C ASP A 293 -5.61 23.26 6.43
N MET A 294 -6.23 22.88 5.34
CA MET A 294 -5.86 23.34 4.00
C MET A 294 -6.35 24.78 3.73
N ALA A 295 -7.31 25.28 4.47
CA ALA A 295 -7.80 26.67 4.34
C ALA A 295 -6.83 27.65 4.99
N SER A 296 -6.39 27.36 6.23
CA SER A 296 -5.38 28.16 6.93
C SER A 296 -3.95 27.82 6.55
N GLN A 297 -3.73 26.68 5.87
CA GLN A 297 -2.43 26.11 5.54
C GLN A 297 -1.55 25.80 6.76
N GLN A 298 -2.15 25.51 7.90
CA GLN A 298 -1.47 25.20 9.15
C GLN A 298 -1.66 23.74 9.56
N LEU A 299 -0.70 23.25 10.32
CA LEU A 299 -0.84 21.94 10.97
C LEU A 299 -1.83 22.06 12.12
N SER A 300 -2.82 21.17 12.16
CA SER A 300 -3.74 21.06 13.30
C SER A 300 -3.14 20.20 14.39
N PHE A 301 -2.60 19.04 14.02
CA PHE A 301 -1.88 18.17 14.95
C PHE A 301 -0.90 17.23 14.23
N VAL A 302 0.03 16.72 15.00
CA VAL A 302 0.93 15.61 14.61
C VAL A 302 0.87 14.55 15.70
N LYS A 303 0.65 13.30 15.31
CA LYS A 303 0.60 12.15 16.22
C LYS A 303 1.61 11.09 15.82
N GLU A 304 2.27 10.49 16.79
CA GLU A 304 3.11 9.32 16.51
C GLU A 304 2.22 8.12 16.21
N LEU A 305 2.29 7.65 14.95
CA LEU A 305 1.57 6.49 14.46
C LEU A 305 2.17 6.06 13.12
N ALA A 306 2.86 4.94 13.11
CA ALA A 306 3.40 4.36 11.89
C ALA A 306 2.31 3.55 11.17
N SER A 307 2.02 3.90 9.90
CA SER A 307 1.04 3.17 9.11
C SER A 307 1.31 3.24 7.62
N LEU A 308 0.80 2.25 6.89
CA LEU A 308 0.71 2.21 5.43
C LEU A 308 -0.76 2.31 4.95
N LYS A 309 -1.68 2.57 5.86
CA LYS A 309 -3.11 2.57 5.58
C LYS A 309 -3.68 3.97 5.73
N SER A 310 -4.55 4.33 4.79
CA SER A 310 -5.32 5.58 4.89
C SER A 310 -6.17 5.59 6.15
N VAL A 311 -6.38 6.76 6.71
CA VAL A 311 -7.31 6.92 7.84
C VAL A 311 -8.76 6.79 7.37
N GLY A 312 -9.65 6.45 8.29
CA GLY A 312 -11.09 6.66 8.14
C GLY A 312 -11.52 7.91 8.87
N THR A 313 -12.57 8.58 8.42
CA THR A 313 -13.13 9.77 9.07
C THR A 313 -14.63 9.66 9.23
N ASP A 314 -15.17 10.41 10.20
CA ASP A 314 -16.59 10.73 10.31
C ASP A 314 -16.79 12.20 10.67
N ALA A 315 -17.98 12.55 11.17
CA ALA A 315 -18.30 13.93 11.53
C ALA A 315 -17.37 14.52 12.62
N SER A 316 -16.85 13.69 13.54
CA SER A 316 -16.11 14.15 14.74
C SER A 316 -14.75 13.47 14.94
N GLN A 317 -14.52 12.31 14.33
CA GLN A 317 -13.35 11.50 14.62
C GLN A 317 -12.57 11.11 13.36
N VAL A 318 -11.29 10.88 13.56
CA VAL A 318 -10.39 10.19 12.63
C VAL A 318 -9.93 8.87 13.23
N TYR A 319 -9.92 7.83 12.42
CA TYR A 319 -9.57 6.46 12.79
C TYR A 319 -8.33 6.02 12.05
N ALA A 320 -7.35 5.54 12.76
CA ALA A 320 -6.09 5.07 12.19
C ALA A 320 -5.74 3.68 12.69
N THR A 321 -5.11 2.88 11.82
CA THR A 321 -4.55 1.57 12.19
C THR A 321 -3.04 1.64 12.10
N SER A 322 -2.34 1.13 13.12
CA SER A 322 -0.87 1.10 13.14
C SER A 322 -0.32 -0.17 12.46
N LEU A 323 0.98 -0.15 12.14
CA LEU A 323 1.71 -1.31 11.63
C LEU A 323 1.69 -2.48 12.62
N ASP A 324 1.69 -2.18 13.92
CA ASP A 324 1.67 -3.18 14.98
C ASP A 324 0.27 -3.73 15.27
N GLY A 325 -0.76 -3.18 14.62
CA GLY A 325 -2.13 -3.68 14.74
C GLY A 325 -2.96 -3.00 15.83
N GLU A 326 -2.63 -1.77 16.17
CA GLU A 326 -3.44 -0.91 17.02
C GLU A 326 -4.50 -0.19 16.18
N LEU A 327 -5.71 -0.04 16.71
CA LEU A 327 -6.76 0.82 16.17
C LEU A 327 -6.99 1.99 17.13
N VAL A 328 -6.86 3.20 16.62
CA VAL A 328 -6.97 4.44 17.40
C VAL A 328 -8.07 5.32 16.83
N ALA A 329 -8.93 5.82 17.69
CA ALA A 329 -9.92 6.85 17.38
C ALA A 329 -9.54 8.16 18.08
N MET A 330 -9.48 9.24 17.30
CA MET A 330 -9.04 10.54 17.75
C MET A 330 -10.06 11.60 17.34
N ASP A 331 -10.16 12.66 18.12
CA ASP A 331 -10.84 13.88 17.68
C ASP A 331 -10.20 14.39 16.39
N LYS A 332 -11.00 14.66 15.39
CA LYS A 332 -10.49 14.95 14.05
C LYS A 332 -9.80 16.31 13.91
N MET A 333 -10.04 17.24 14.84
CA MET A 333 -9.46 18.58 14.82
C MET A 333 -8.20 18.70 15.69
N THR A 334 -8.21 18.02 16.85
CA THR A 334 -7.16 18.17 17.87
C THR A 334 -6.19 16.99 17.95
N GLY A 335 -6.57 15.83 17.39
CA GLY A 335 -5.80 14.59 17.53
C GLY A 335 -5.84 14.00 18.93
N THR A 336 -6.73 14.49 19.81
CA THR A 336 -6.92 13.90 21.14
C THR A 336 -7.47 12.49 21.01
N VAL A 337 -6.82 11.51 21.64
CA VAL A 337 -7.27 10.11 21.61
C VAL A 337 -8.54 9.99 22.45
N ASN A 338 -9.63 9.55 21.81
CA ASN A 338 -10.89 9.24 22.47
C ASN A 338 -10.89 7.82 23.01
N TRP A 339 -10.42 6.89 22.21
CA TRP A 339 -10.16 5.50 22.60
C TRP A 339 -9.15 4.84 21.67
N GLN A 340 -8.55 3.76 22.13
CA GLN A 340 -7.62 2.94 21.38
C GLN A 340 -7.71 1.48 21.83
N THR A 341 -7.33 0.55 20.95
CA THR A 341 -7.26 -0.88 21.28
C THR A 341 -6.11 -1.55 20.55
N ASP A 342 -5.39 -2.42 21.25
CA ASP A 342 -4.32 -3.28 20.76
C ASP A 342 -4.74 -4.76 20.62
N ASN A 343 -6.02 -5.05 20.80
CA ASN A 343 -6.60 -6.40 20.72
C ASN A 343 -6.36 -7.10 19.37
N LEU A 344 -5.91 -6.37 18.38
CA LEU A 344 -5.63 -6.86 17.04
C LEU A 344 -4.13 -6.80 16.69
N SER A 345 -3.26 -6.75 17.71
CA SER A 345 -1.81 -6.65 17.52
C SER A 345 -1.29 -7.73 16.56
N TYR A 346 -0.46 -7.30 15.61
CA TYR A 346 0.21 -8.11 14.59
C TYR A 346 -0.73 -8.94 13.69
N ARG A 347 -2.00 -8.55 13.58
CA ARG A 347 -2.97 -9.22 12.69
C ARG A 347 -2.97 -8.65 11.27
N GLY A 348 -2.19 -7.62 10.98
CA GLY A 348 -2.09 -6.99 9.65
C GLY A 348 -3.40 -6.30 9.26
N LEU A 349 -3.67 -5.18 9.91
CA LEU A 349 -4.94 -4.47 9.76
C LEU A 349 -5.07 -3.78 8.39
N SER A 350 -6.29 -3.71 7.89
CA SER A 350 -6.70 -2.83 6.80
C SER A 350 -6.79 -1.38 7.29
N ASN A 351 -7.15 -0.45 6.40
CA ASN A 351 -7.69 0.83 6.83
C ASN A 351 -8.99 0.64 7.61
N ALA A 352 -9.28 1.57 8.53
CA ALA A 352 -10.57 1.65 9.21
C ALA A 352 -11.59 2.40 8.33
N VAL A 353 -12.87 2.04 8.45
CA VAL A 353 -13.99 2.78 7.85
C VAL A 353 -15.09 2.98 8.87
N SER A 354 -15.68 4.19 8.88
CA SER A 354 -16.85 4.50 9.70
C SER A 354 -18.13 4.12 8.98
N ILE A 355 -19.04 3.43 9.68
CA ILE A 355 -20.34 3.01 9.18
C ILE A 355 -21.43 3.34 10.23
N GLY A 356 -22.04 4.51 10.14
CA GLY A 356 -23.03 4.95 11.14
C GLY A 356 -22.43 5.08 12.54
N ASN A 357 -22.92 4.30 13.50
CA ASN A 357 -22.42 4.31 14.88
C ASN A 357 -21.22 3.36 15.12
N TYR A 358 -20.65 2.82 14.06
CA TYR A 358 -19.60 1.81 14.16
C TYR A 358 -18.37 2.15 13.33
N VAL A 359 -17.27 1.53 13.71
CA VAL A 359 -16.00 1.52 12.95
C VAL A 359 -15.67 0.08 12.59
N VAL A 360 -15.35 -0.17 11.34
CA VAL A 360 -14.94 -1.50 10.87
C VAL A 360 -13.49 -1.48 10.46
N VAL A 361 -12.76 -2.50 10.87
CA VAL A 361 -11.40 -2.81 10.42
C VAL A 361 -11.32 -4.27 10.01
N GLY A 362 -10.62 -4.55 8.93
CA GLY A 362 -10.32 -5.90 8.50
C GLY A 362 -8.94 -6.35 8.94
N ASP A 363 -8.68 -7.65 8.91
CA ASP A 363 -7.34 -8.17 9.17
C ASP A 363 -6.86 -9.15 8.09
N ALA A 364 -5.55 -9.41 8.07
CA ALA A 364 -4.93 -10.32 7.11
C ALA A 364 -5.33 -11.79 7.32
N MET A 365 -6.00 -12.12 8.42
CA MET A 365 -6.55 -13.45 8.70
C MET A 365 -8.00 -13.61 8.24
N GLY A 366 -8.57 -12.57 7.61
CA GLY A 366 -9.88 -12.61 7.00
C GLY A 366 -11.03 -12.29 7.93
N TYR A 367 -10.79 -11.58 9.02
CA TYR A 367 -11.85 -11.12 9.88
C TYR A 367 -12.18 -9.65 9.65
N LEU A 368 -13.46 -9.32 9.79
CA LEU A 368 -14.00 -7.98 9.91
C LEU A 368 -14.38 -7.77 11.37
N HIS A 369 -13.76 -6.81 12.02
CA HIS A 369 -14.01 -6.45 13.41
C HIS A 369 -14.79 -5.14 13.44
N VAL A 370 -15.91 -5.13 14.16
CA VAL A 370 -16.81 -3.98 14.27
C VAL A 370 -16.77 -3.44 15.69
N TYR A 371 -16.44 -2.19 15.82
CA TYR A 371 -16.33 -1.49 17.09
C TYR A 371 -17.41 -0.43 17.19
N ASP A 372 -17.96 -0.26 18.40
CA ASP A 372 -18.78 0.92 18.70
C ASP A 372 -17.93 2.18 18.59
N ARG A 373 -18.39 3.15 17.84
CA ARG A 373 -17.65 4.38 17.49
C ARG A 373 -17.30 5.23 18.72
N THR A 374 -18.15 5.22 19.73
CA THR A 374 -18.02 6.10 20.91
C THR A 374 -17.14 5.48 21.98
N SER A 375 -17.37 4.19 22.27
CA SER A 375 -16.71 3.50 23.38
C SER A 375 -15.48 2.70 22.98
N GLY A 376 -15.28 2.40 21.67
CA GLY A 376 -14.26 1.48 21.22
C GLY A 376 -14.52 0.01 21.61
N ALA A 377 -15.73 -0.33 22.05
CA ALA A 377 -16.09 -1.70 22.39
C ALA A 377 -16.27 -2.56 21.13
N LEU A 378 -15.72 -3.77 21.13
CA LEU A 378 -15.95 -4.75 20.08
C LEU A 378 -17.38 -5.28 20.16
N VAL A 379 -18.20 -5.02 19.13
CA VAL A 379 -19.65 -5.34 19.12
C VAL A 379 -20.04 -6.40 18.10
N ASP A 380 -19.25 -6.60 17.06
CA ASP A 380 -19.48 -7.64 16.07
C ASP A 380 -18.17 -8.12 15.45
N ARG A 381 -18.17 -9.34 14.92
CA ARG A 381 -17.08 -9.92 14.16
C ARG A 381 -17.62 -10.87 13.11
N LYS A 382 -17.17 -10.71 11.87
CA LYS A 382 -17.53 -11.60 10.77
C LYS A 382 -16.27 -12.14 10.11
N GLN A 383 -16.37 -13.28 9.48
CA GLN A 383 -15.28 -13.86 8.71
C GLN A 383 -15.55 -13.69 7.23
N ALA A 384 -14.63 -13.03 6.53
CA ALA A 384 -14.58 -12.96 5.09
C ALA A 384 -13.96 -14.24 4.49
N LYS A 385 -14.15 -14.47 3.20
CA LYS A 385 -13.59 -15.66 2.54
C LYS A 385 -12.09 -15.59 2.25
N SER A 386 -11.50 -14.40 2.35
CA SER A 386 -10.07 -14.12 2.11
C SER A 386 -9.55 -13.10 3.11
N ASP A 387 -8.23 -12.86 3.11
CA ASP A 387 -7.63 -11.74 3.83
C ASP A 387 -8.35 -10.43 3.50
N VAL A 388 -8.37 -9.51 4.46
CA VAL A 388 -8.94 -8.17 4.26
C VAL A 388 -7.82 -7.15 4.32
N ALA A 389 -7.47 -6.62 3.18
CA ALA A 389 -6.35 -5.68 3.03
C ALA A 389 -6.81 -4.23 2.86
N VAL A 390 -7.98 -4.03 2.28
CA VAL A 390 -8.62 -2.72 2.06
C VAL A 390 -10.10 -2.82 2.35
N LEU A 391 -10.62 -1.79 3.01
CA LEU A 391 -12.06 -1.57 3.20
C LEU A 391 -12.49 -0.31 2.48
N GLN A 392 -13.68 -0.34 1.92
CA GLN A 392 -14.38 0.81 1.37
C GLN A 392 -15.83 0.79 1.84
N PHE A 393 -16.38 1.97 2.13
CA PHE A 393 -17.82 2.11 2.45
C PHE A 393 -18.44 3.10 1.47
N ILE A 394 -19.28 2.60 0.59
CA ILE A 394 -19.86 3.37 -0.52
C ILE A 394 -21.33 2.93 -0.65
N ASN A 395 -22.25 3.90 -0.73
CA ASN A 395 -23.67 3.67 -0.93
C ASN A 395 -24.27 2.60 -0.01
N ASN A 396 -23.96 2.71 1.29
CA ASN A 396 -24.40 1.77 2.35
C ASN A 396 -23.92 0.31 2.13
N ARG A 397 -22.86 0.12 1.37
CA ARG A 397 -22.18 -1.16 1.15
C ARG A 397 -20.77 -1.11 1.72
N LEU A 398 -20.43 -2.08 2.57
CA LEU A 398 -19.06 -2.30 2.99
C LEU A 398 -18.42 -3.29 2.02
N ILE A 399 -17.34 -2.88 1.38
CA ILE A 399 -16.56 -3.69 0.45
C ILE A 399 -15.26 -4.04 1.12
N ALA A 400 -15.01 -5.34 1.31
CA ALA A 400 -13.78 -5.87 1.86
C ALA A 400 -12.99 -6.56 0.75
N GLN A 401 -11.77 -6.10 0.50
CA GLN A 401 -10.93 -6.59 -0.58
C GLN A 401 -9.62 -7.16 -0.06
N SER A 402 -9.20 -8.26 -0.68
CA SER A 402 -7.93 -8.92 -0.38
C SER A 402 -6.77 -8.36 -1.20
N ALA A 403 -5.54 -8.69 -0.79
CA ALA A 403 -4.32 -8.25 -1.47
C ALA A 403 -4.20 -8.78 -2.91
N ASN A 404 -4.89 -9.87 -3.27
CA ASN A 404 -4.85 -10.47 -4.62
C ASN A 404 -6.02 -10.03 -5.53
N GLY A 405 -6.90 -9.13 -5.02
CA GLY A 405 -8.04 -8.61 -5.78
C GLY A 405 -9.37 -9.35 -5.52
N ALA A 406 -9.41 -10.44 -4.76
CA ALA A 406 -10.69 -11.01 -4.33
C ALA A 406 -11.43 -10.02 -3.43
N PHE A 407 -12.77 -9.99 -3.51
CA PHE A 407 -13.55 -9.06 -2.69
C PHE A 407 -14.86 -9.67 -2.20
N SER A 408 -15.39 -9.09 -1.14
CA SER A 408 -16.71 -9.41 -0.60
C SER A 408 -17.47 -8.12 -0.29
N VAL A 409 -18.77 -8.17 -0.50
CA VAL A 409 -19.67 -7.05 -0.24
C VAL A 409 -20.59 -7.42 0.90
N TRP A 410 -20.75 -6.48 1.82
CA TRP A 410 -21.50 -6.64 3.05
C TRP A 410 -22.57 -5.55 3.16
N GLN A 411 -23.72 -5.93 3.63
CA GLN A 411 -24.79 -5.01 3.99
C GLN A 411 -24.58 -4.54 5.43
N VAL A 412 -24.81 -3.26 5.68
CA VAL A 412 -24.91 -2.71 7.03
C VAL A 412 -26.36 -2.88 7.48
N ASN A 413 -26.54 -3.60 8.56
CA ASN A 413 -27.86 -3.81 9.18
C ASN A 413 -28.19 -2.55 10.01
N ARG A 414 -29.44 -2.16 9.99
CA ARG A 414 -29.95 -1.01 10.77
C ARG A 414 -30.32 -1.44 12.18
#